data_3ba22cead600dbaad6746d5c97d5f396
#
_entry.id   3ba22cead600dbaad6746d5c97d5f396
#
_cell.length_a   1.000
_cell.length_b   1.000
_cell.length_c   1.000
_cell.angle_alpha   90.00
_cell.angle_beta   90.00
_cell.angle_gamma   90.00
#
_symmetry.space_group_name_H-M   'P 1'
#
loop_
_entity.id
_entity.type
_entity.pdbx_description
1 polymer ?
#
loop_
_entity_poly.entity_id
_entity_poly.type
_entity_poly.pdbx_seq_one_letter_code
_entity_poly.pdbx_strand_id
1 'polypeptide(L)'
;MRQALSLRALLLPVLAAAVLSGCERPPIESVQSGYRGTGMEQLYNPRILAAQAGLNKVPDALPAVGSEGPKAREVYQNVKVLGDLSVGQFTRLMVAMTAWVSPNDGCNYCHNPQNLADDSKYTKVVARRMVEMNQHINADWKSHVGGTGVTCYTCHRGEPVPNQVWFKQPDRPNATSLLGDLAGQNAPSPTVALSSLPNDVLSDYLKDAKPIRVNGNEALARFGSAGNNISTKQAEHTYGLMMHMSQSLGVNCTFCHNTQSFQSWEISPPQRATAWHGIRMARDLNTDYMTPLTGTFPGNRKGPTGDVAKVGCGTCHQGANKPLNGAQMAKHHPELLGPIAAPAPTAAAPVATAVVAASTTGNAGATAAGSK
;
A
#
# COMPACT_ATOMS: atom_id res chain seq x y z
N MET A 1 -68.16 16.51 11.34
CA MET A 1 -67.39 16.92 10.13
C MET A 1 -66.39 18.06 10.37
N ARG A 2 -66.55 19.00 11.31
CA ARG A 2 -65.60 20.12 11.53
C ARG A 2 -64.28 19.72 12.19
N GLN A 3 -64.22 18.67 13.04
CA GLN A 3 -62.97 18.20 13.69
C GLN A 3 -61.99 17.48 12.73
N ALA A 4 -62.54 16.81 11.70
CA ALA A 4 -61.70 16.12 10.71
C ALA A 4 -60.97 17.08 9.75
N LEU A 5 -61.50 18.28 9.51
CA LEU A 5 -60.86 19.33 8.71
C LEU A 5 -59.70 19.99 9.46
N SER A 6 -59.77 20.16 10.79
CA SER A 6 -58.70 20.77 11.57
C SER A 6 -57.47 19.87 11.71
N LEU A 7 -57.64 18.55 11.78
CA LEU A 7 -56.54 17.60 11.83
C LEU A 7 -55.75 17.52 10.49
N ARG A 8 -56.47 17.56 9.36
CA ARG A 8 -55.89 17.59 8.03
C ARG A 8 -55.12 18.90 7.75
N ALA A 9 -55.64 20.04 8.25
CA ALA A 9 -54.99 21.34 8.11
C ALA A 9 -53.70 21.48 8.93
N LEU A 10 -53.56 20.70 10.02
CA LEU A 10 -52.31 20.63 10.79
C LEU A 10 -51.32 19.61 10.30
N LEU A 11 -51.81 18.50 9.69
CA LEU A 11 -50.93 17.47 9.15
C LEU A 11 -50.15 17.93 7.89
N LEU A 12 -50.77 18.76 7.05
CA LEU A 12 -50.13 19.25 5.82
C LEU A 12 -48.88 20.12 6.10
N PRO A 13 -48.89 21.12 6.98
CA PRO A 13 -47.66 21.91 7.28
C PRO A 13 -46.60 21.10 8.04
N VAL A 14 -46.99 20.12 8.87
CA VAL A 14 -46.04 19.21 9.54
C VAL A 14 -45.35 18.30 8.53
N LEU A 15 -46.13 17.77 7.58
CA LEU A 15 -45.56 16.95 6.49
C LEU A 15 -44.65 17.78 5.58
N ALA A 16 -45.02 19.02 5.24
CA ALA A 16 -44.22 19.94 4.48
C ALA A 16 -42.93 20.36 5.23
N ALA A 17 -43.00 20.60 6.53
CA ALA A 17 -41.85 20.88 7.36
C ALA A 17 -40.90 19.64 7.48
N ALA A 18 -41.44 18.43 7.58
CA ALA A 18 -40.65 17.19 7.61
C ALA A 18 -39.95 16.91 6.26
N VAL A 19 -40.59 17.26 5.14
CA VAL A 19 -39.96 17.13 3.81
C VAL A 19 -38.88 18.19 3.59
N LEU A 20 -39.04 19.41 4.11
CA LEU A 20 -38.06 20.48 4.03
C LEU A 20 -36.84 20.25 4.93
N SER A 21 -37.02 19.64 6.11
CA SER A 21 -35.90 19.29 7.02
C SER A 21 -35.05 18.14 6.50
N GLY A 22 -35.53 17.33 5.54
CA GLY A 22 -34.77 16.22 4.96
C GLY A 22 -33.64 16.62 4.01
N CYS A 23 -33.47 17.89 3.70
CA CYS A 23 -32.49 18.38 2.72
C CYS A 23 -31.27 19.07 3.35
N GLU A 24 -31.13 19.13 4.67
CA GLU A 24 -29.90 19.65 5.29
C GLU A 24 -28.73 18.68 5.06
N ARG A 25 -27.99 18.93 3.99
CA ARG A 25 -26.69 18.31 3.80
C ARG A 25 -25.64 19.11 4.59
N PRO A 26 -24.72 18.45 5.31
CA PRO A 26 -23.61 19.16 5.89
C PRO A 26 -22.88 19.95 4.78
N PRO A 27 -22.44 21.19 5.03
CA PRO A 27 -21.75 21.99 4.04
C PRO A 27 -20.52 21.24 3.52
N ILE A 28 -20.29 21.34 2.21
CA ILE A 28 -19.11 20.76 1.58
C ILE A 28 -17.90 21.56 2.06
N GLU A 29 -16.87 20.87 2.53
CA GLU A 29 -15.57 21.47 2.82
C GLU A 29 -14.78 21.56 1.52
N SER A 30 -14.26 22.75 1.21
CA SER A 30 -13.46 23.04 0.02
C SER A 30 -12.12 23.64 0.43
N VAL A 31 -11.03 23.06 -0.09
CA VAL A 31 -9.66 23.54 0.12
C VAL A 31 -9.07 23.95 -1.23
N GLN A 32 -8.83 25.24 -1.39
CA GLN A 32 -8.20 25.81 -2.59
C GLN A 32 -6.74 25.36 -2.67
N SER A 33 -6.35 24.70 -3.76
CA SER A 33 -4.98 24.20 -3.99
C SER A 33 -4.22 24.96 -5.09
N GLY A 34 -4.90 25.78 -5.89
CA GLY A 34 -4.31 26.58 -6.95
C GLY A 34 -5.04 27.91 -7.15
N TYR A 35 -4.87 28.54 -8.31
CA TYR A 35 -5.52 29.83 -8.59
C TYR A 35 -7.04 29.72 -8.62
N ARG A 36 -7.73 30.73 -8.09
CA ARG A 36 -9.19 30.81 -8.14
C ARG A 36 -9.69 30.79 -9.58
N GLY A 37 -10.82 30.12 -9.81
CA GLY A 37 -11.43 30.00 -11.14
C GLY A 37 -10.79 28.97 -12.07
N THR A 38 -9.75 28.28 -11.62
CA THR A 38 -9.10 27.19 -12.40
C THR A 38 -9.61 25.80 -12.04
N GLY A 39 -10.52 25.68 -11.06
CA GLY A 39 -10.99 24.39 -10.54
C GLY A 39 -9.92 23.61 -9.75
N MET A 40 -8.83 24.27 -9.36
CA MET A 40 -7.77 23.70 -8.54
C MET A 40 -8.16 23.74 -7.07
N GLU A 41 -9.11 22.91 -6.70
CA GLU A 41 -9.59 22.79 -5.32
C GLU A 41 -9.92 21.34 -4.98
N GLN A 42 -9.75 20.98 -3.72
CA GLN A 42 -10.11 19.69 -3.15
C GLN A 42 -11.45 19.82 -2.44
N LEU A 43 -12.44 19.04 -2.86
CA LEU A 43 -13.76 18.98 -2.23
C LEU A 43 -13.85 17.75 -1.34
N TYR A 44 -14.30 17.93 -0.12
CA TYR A 44 -14.52 16.87 0.84
C TYR A 44 -16.00 16.69 1.13
N ASN A 45 -16.46 15.44 1.18
CA ASN A 45 -17.77 15.09 1.68
C ASN A 45 -17.67 14.80 3.18
N PRO A 46 -18.26 15.62 4.06
CA PRO A 46 -18.15 15.43 5.51
C PRO A 46 -18.67 14.07 6.00
N ARG A 47 -19.67 13.49 5.32
CA ARG A 47 -20.20 12.15 5.67
C ARG A 47 -19.17 11.06 5.38
N ILE A 48 -18.47 11.16 4.26
CA ILE A 48 -17.40 10.21 3.90
C ILE A 48 -16.23 10.36 4.87
N LEU A 49 -15.82 11.59 5.18
CA LEU A 49 -14.76 11.85 6.17
C LEU A 49 -15.11 11.27 7.54
N ALA A 50 -16.34 11.45 8.02
CA ALA A 50 -16.80 10.90 9.29
C ALA A 50 -16.80 9.35 9.27
N ALA A 51 -17.25 8.73 8.18
CA ALA A 51 -17.22 7.27 8.03
C ALA A 51 -15.79 6.71 7.99
N GLN A 52 -14.86 7.44 7.41
CA GLN A 52 -13.44 7.04 7.29
C GLN A 52 -12.63 7.31 8.56
N ALA A 53 -13.07 8.22 9.43
CA ALA A 53 -12.35 8.59 10.66
C ALA A 53 -12.05 7.37 11.54
N GLY A 54 -13.02 6.47 11.70
CA GLY A 54 -12.86 5.23 12.47
C GLY A 54 -11.81 4.29 11.87
N LEU A 55 -11.75 4.20 10.55
CA LEU A 55 -10.79 3.35 9.84
C LEU A 55 -9.34 3.84 9.99
N ASN A 56 -9.12 5.11 10.26
CA ASN A 56 -7.80 5.71 10.39
C ASN A 56 -7.37 5.95 11.85
N LYS A 57 -8.11 5.38 12.81
CA LYS A 57 -7.74 5.42 14.24
C LYS A 57 -6.54 4.52 14.49
N VAL A 58 -5.53 5.04 15.19
CA VAL A 58 -4.30 4.33 15.51
C VAL A 58 -4.42 3.71 16.90
N PRO A 59 -4.01 2.44 17.11
CA PRO A 59 -3.93 1.85 18.45
C PRO A 59 -2.78 2.47 19.24
N ASP A 60 -2.87 2.39 20.56
CA ASP A 60 -1.82 2.85 21.46
C ASP A 60 -0.53 2.04 21.22
N ALA A 61 0.60 2.73 21.33
CA ALA A 61 1.91 2.08 21.20
C ALA A 61 2.21 1.22 22.43
N LEU A 62 2.67 0.00 22.22
CA LEU A 62 3.18 -0.83 23.30
C LEU A 62 4.45 -0.20 23.91
N PRO A 63 4.70 -0.36 25.21
CA PRO A 63 5.91 0.10 25.85
C PRO A 63 7.17 -0.36 25.11
N ALA A 64 8.17 0.51 25.02
CA ALA A 64 9.46 0.17 24.40
C ALA A 64 10.18 -0.90 25.25
N VAL A 65 10.92 -1.78 24.59
CA VAL A 65 11.75 -2.82 25.20
C VAL A 65 13.16 -2.68 24.68
N GLY A 66 14.14 -2.83 25.56
CA GLY A 66 15.57 -2.76 25.23
C GLY A 66 16.05 -3.90 24.31
N SER A 67 17.23 -3.71 23.74
CA SER A 67 17.87 -4.69 22.84
C SER A 67 18.76 -5.69 23.57
N GLU A 68 18.88 -5.57 24.89
CA GLU A 68 19.71 -6.42 25.73
C GLU A 68 19.10 -7.83 25.90
N GLY A 69 19.96 -8.77 26.26
CA GLY A 69 19.60 -10.15 26.50
C GLY A 69 19.79 -11.07 25.29
N PRO A 70 19.42 -12.35 25.44
CA PRO A 70 19.62 -13.35 24.40
C PRO A 70 18.82 -13.01 23.14
N LYS A 71 19.33 -13.45 22.00
CA LYS A 71 18.65 -13.26 20.70
C LYS A 71 17.54 -14.29 20.52
N ALA A 72 16.49 -13.88 19.78
CA ALA A 72 15.35 -14.75 19.53
C ALA A 72 15.76 -16.08 18.87
N ARG A 73 16.76 -16.08 17.97
CA ARG A 73 17.30 -17.29 17.34
C ARG A 73 18.01 -18.25 18.30
N GLU A 74 18.50 -17.74 19.44
CA GLU A 74 19.22 -18.54 20.44
C GLU A 74 18.24 -19.26 21.39
N VAL A 75 17.06 -18.69 21.59
CA VAL A 75 16.06 -19.17 22.56
C VAL A 75 14.92 -19.90 21.90
N TYR A 76 14.46 -19.41 20.72
CA TYR A 76 13.31 -19.99 20.02
C TYR A 76 13.74 -20.79 18.81
N GLN A 77 12.99 -21.86 18.55
CA GLN A 77 13.20 -22.71 17.37
C GLN A 77 12.48 -22.13 16.14
N ASN A 78 13.04 -22.39 14.96
CA ASN A 78 12.45 -22.05 13.66
C ASN A 78 12.18 -20.55 13.44
N VAL A 79 13.03 -19.69 14.03
CA VAL A 79 12.98 -18.24 13.80
C VAL A 79 13.75 -17.90 12.53
N LYS A 80 13.04 -17.80 11.39
CA LYS A 80 13.63 -17.54 10.05
C LYS A 80 13.80 -16.06 9.76
N VAL A 81 12.96 -15.22 10.36
CA VAL A 81 13.02 -13.75 10.26
C VAL A 81 13.07 -13.17 11.67
N LEU A 82 13.63 -11.96 11.85
CA LEU A 82 13.69 -11.28 13.15
C LEU A 82 14.52 -12.00 14.23
N GLY A 83 15.37 -12.97 13.84
CA GLY A 83 16.16 -13.76 14.79
C GLY A 83 17.20 -12.94 15.56
N ASP A 84 17.58 -11.78 15.07
CA ASP A 84 18.57 -10.86 15.67
C ASP A 84 17.97 -9.95 16.74
N LEU A 85 16.66 -9.93 16.90
CA LEU A 85 16.00 -9.19 17.98
C LEU A 85 16.31 -9.83 19.33
N SER A 86 16.38 -9.03 20.39
CA SER A 86 16.31 -9.58 21.74
C SER A 86 14.96 -10.31 21.93
N VAL A 87 14.93 -11.29 22.84
CA VAL A 87 13.69 -12.00 23.20
C VAL A 87 12.56 -11.02 23.54
N GLY A 88 12.90 -9.96 24.28
CA GLY A 88 11.92 -8.91 24.64
C GLY A 88 11.37 -8.16 23.42
N GLN A 89 12.23 -7.71 22.52
CA GLN A 89 11.81 -7.03 21.28
C GLN A 89 10.99 -7.96 20.39
N PHE A 90 11.41 -9.23 20.23
CA PHE A 90 10.71 -10.23 19.45
C PHE A 90 9.30 -10.47 20.00
N THR A 91 9.18 -10.70 21.30
CA THR A 91 7.87 -10.95 21.96
C THR A 91 6.96 -9.72 21.84
N ARG A 92 7.51 -8.52 22.06
CA ARG A 92 6.77 -7.26 21.88
C ARG A 92 6.18 -7.15 20.47
N LEU A 93 6.99 -7.45 19.44
CA LEU A 93 6.52 -7.41 18.05
C LEU A 93 5.46 -8.48 17.77
N MET A 94 5.59 -9.70 18.30
CA MET A 94 4.56 -10.74 18.16
C MET A 94 3.23 -10.31 18.78
N VAL A 95 3.25 -9.67 19.95
CA VAL A 95 2.04 -9.10 20.58
C VAL A 95 1.45 -7.99 19.70
N ALA A 96 2.28 -7.08 19.20
CA ALA A 96 1.85 -6.02 18.31
C ALA A 96 1.23 -6.58 17.02
N MET A 97 1.89 -7.53 16.37
CA MET A 97 1.37 -8.19 15.15
C MET A 97 0.03 -8.86 15.39
N THR A 98 -0.13 -9.53 16.53
CA THR A 98 -1.40 -10.15 16.92
C THR A 98 -2.51 -9.13 17.02
N ALA A 99 -2.28 -8.02 17.72
CA ALA A 99 -3.26 -6.94 17.84
C ALA A 99 -3.57 -6.25 16.49
N TRP A 100 -2.60 -6.18 15.59
CA TRP A 100 -2.74 -5.50 14.31
C TRP A 100 -3.36 -6.35 13.20
N VAL A 101 -3.26 -7.66 13.29
CA VAL A 101 -3.64 -8.59 12.21
C VAL A 101 -4.78 -9.51 12.61
N SER A 102 -4.77 -10.05 13.83
CA SER A 102 -5.76 -11.04 14.26
C SER A 102 -6.05 -10.95 15.75
N PRO A 103 -6.64 -9.82 16.22
CA PRO A 103 -6.94 -9.64 17.65
C PRO A 103 -7.94 -10.68 18.17
N ASN A 104 -8.85 -11.17 17.34
CA ASN A 104 -9.90 -12.10 17.72
C ASN A 104 -9.38 -13.54 17.94
N ASP A 105 -8.55 -14.04 17.01
CA ASP A 105 -8.00 -15.39 17.06
C ASP A 105 -6.68 -15.47 17.87
N GLY A 106 -6.09 -14.31 18.15
CA GLY A 106 -4.86 -14.20 18.91
C GLY A 106 -3.67 -14.88 18.23
N CYS A 107 -2.75 -15.39 19.04
CA CYS A 107 -1.55 -16.08 18.56
C CYS A 107 -1.88 -17.34 17.73
N ASN A 108 -3.03 -17.95 17.98
CA ASN A 108 -3.46 -19.18 17.33
C ASN A 108 -3.79 -18.99 15.85
N TYR A 109 -3.96 -17.76 15.37
CA TYR A 109 -4.14 -17.51 13.95
C TYR A 109 -2.91 -17.96 13.14
N CYS A 110 -1.71 -17.65 13.64
CA CYS A 110 -0.45 -17.98 12.96
C CYS A 110 0.26 -19.21 13.57
N HIS A 111 0.12 -19.49 14.85
CA HIS A 111 0.85 -20.53 15.55
C HIS A 111 -0.01 -21.73 15.90
N ASN A 112 0.60 -22.92 15.86
CA ASN A 112 0.05 -24.11 16.50
C ASN A 112 0.26 -23.99 18.01
N PRO A 113 -0.80 -24.00 18.84
CA PRO A 113 -0.67 -23.82 20.28
C PRO A 113 0.13 -24.91 20.99
N GLN A 114 0.21 -26.12 20.41
CA GLN A 114 1.01 -27.22 20.97
C GLN A 114 2.50 -27.11 20.63
N ASN A 115 2.82 -26.41 19.53
CA ASN A 115 4.20 -26.21 19.11
C ASN A 115 4.29 -24.89 18.29
N LEU A 116 4.71 -23.82 18.93
CA LEU A 116 4.83 -22.50 18.27
C LEU A 116 5.88 -22.48 17.14
N ALA A 117 6.82 -23.43 17.13
CA ALA A 117 7.84 -23.56 16.09
C ALA A 117 7.31 -24.22 14.80
N ASP A 118 6.19 -24.95 14.89
CA ASP A 118 5.59 -25.68 13.77
C ASP A 118 5.14 -24.75 12.65
N ASP A 119 5.36 -25.15 11.39
CA ASP A 119 4.96 -24.45 10.16
C ASP A 119 3.71 -25.05 9.49
N SER A 120 2.95 -25.89 10.20
CA SER A 120 1.71 -26.51 9.68
C SER A 120 0.64 -25.47 9.27
N LYS A 121 0.65 -24.30 9.88
CA LYS A 121 -0.26 -23.20 9.52
C LYS A 121 0.32 -22.34 8.41
N TYR A 122 -0.36 -22.32 7.26
CA TYR A 122 0.05 -21.46 6.13
C TYR A 122 0.15 -19.97 6.52
N THR A 123 -0.69 -19.51 7.44
CA THR A 123 -0.71 -18.12 7.93
C THR A 123 0.61 -17.72 8.57
N LYS A 124 1.34 -18.65 9.23
CA LYS A 124 2.68 -18.39 9.77
C LYS A 124 3.72 -18.21 8.65
N VAL A 125 3.62 -19.01 7.58
CA VAL A 125 4.50 -18.88 6.41
C VAL A 125 4.24 -17.54 5.71
N VAL A 126 2.96 -17.20 5.54
CA VAL A 126 2.56 -15.89 4.98
C VAL A 126 3.05 -14.73 5.85
N ALA A 127 2.91 -14.83 7.19
CA ALA A 127 3.33 -13.76 8.09
C ALA A 127 4.83 -13.43 7.98
N ARG A 128 5.70 -14.45 7.81
CA ARG A 128 7.13 -14.19 7.55
C ARG A 128 7.35 -13.36 6.29
N ARG A 129 6.66 -13.74 5.20
CA ARG A 129 6.77 -12.99 3.95
C ARG A 129 6.23 -11.56 4.08
N MET A 130 5.18 -11.36 4.90
CA MET A 130 4.66 -10.02 5.19
C MET A 130 5.63 -9.16 6.02
N VAL A 131 6.38 -9.75 6.95
CA VAL A 131 7.45 -9.04 7.68
C VAL A 131 8.54 -8.58 6.72
N GLU A 132 9.04 -9.48 5.85
CA GLU A 132 10.03 -9.13 4.83
C GLU A 132 9.52 -8.01 3.91
N MET A 133 8.27 -8.13 3.44
CA MET A 133 7.61 -7.10 2.62
C MET A 133 7.52 -5.76 3.35
N ASN A 134 7.17 -5.75 4.63
CA ASN A 134 7.09 -4.53 5.44
C ASN A 134 8.46 -3.85 5.57
N GLN A 135 9.50 -4.63 5.85
CA GLN A 135 10.89 -4.15 5.91
C GLN A 135 11.34 -3.59 4.56
N HIS A 136 11.03 -4.27 3.46
CA HIS A 136 11.34 -3.81 2.11
C HIS A 136 10.64 -2.47 1.78
N ILE A 137 9.36 -2.33 2.09
CA ILE A 137 8.65 -1.07 1.89
C ILE A 137 9.36 0.08 2.61
N ASN A 138 9.73 -0.13 3.87
CA ASN A 138 10.34 0.90 4.71
C ASN A 138 11.80 1.21 4.30
N ALA A 139 12.54 0.24 3.77
CA ALA A 139 13.92 0.42 3.33
C ALA A 139 14.00 1.06 1.94
N ASP A 140 13.27 0.49 0.96
CA ASP A 140 13.51 0.73 -0.46
C ASP A 140 12.49 1.66 -1.11
N TRP A 141 11.31 1.83 -0.48
CA TRP A 141 10.24 2.68 -1.00
C TRP A 141 10.04 3.99 -0.24
N LYS A 142 11.11 4.55 0.33
CA LYS A 142 11.08 5.86 1.01
C LYS A 142 10.61 7.01 0.13
N SER A 143 10.78 6.89 -1.19
CA SER A 143 10.23 7.83 -2.17
C SER A 143 8.70 7.90 -2.17
N HIS A 144 8.01 6.90 -1.61
CA HIS A 144 6.57 6.88 -1.43
C HIS A 144 6.16 7.03 0.03
N VAL A 145 6.69 6.18 0.92
CA VAL A 145 6.27 6.15 2.33
C VAL A 145 6.92 7.21 3.21
N GLY A 146 7.99 7.86 2.71
CA GLY A 146 8.71 8.91 3.43
C GLY A 146 9.32 8.43 4.74
N GLY A 147 9.44 9.36 5.69
CA GLY A 147 9.87 9.07 7.05
C GLY A 147 8.77 8.48 7.95
N THR A 148 7.52 8.46 7.48
CA THR A 148 6.39 7.89 8.22
C THR A 148 6.51 6.36 8.30
N GLY A 149 6.92 5.74 7.20
CA GLY A 149 6.99 4.29 7.06
C GLY A 149 5.63 3.60 7.20
N VAL A 150 5.67 2.27 7.21
CA VAL A 150 4.48 1.43 7.37
C VAL A 150 4.71 0.37 8.45
N THR A 151 3.62 -0.10 9.06
CA THR A 151 3.57 -1.29 9.92
C THR A 151 2.52 -2.24 9.39
N CYS A 152 2.40 -3.43 9.98
CA CYS A 152 1.33 -4.37 9.61
C CYS A 152 -0.06 -3.72 9.78
N TYR A 153 -0.23 -2.87 10.79
CA TYR A 153 -1.49 -2.14 11.04
C TYR A 153 -1.85 -1.19 9.90
N THR A 154 -0.89 -0.63 9.18
CA THR A 154 -1.15 0.31 8.07
C THR A 154 -2.10 -0.29 7.03
N CYS A 155 -2.00 -1.59 6.76
CA CYS A 155 -2.86 -2.32 5.84
C CYS A 155 -3.94 -3.12 6.55
N HIS A 156 -3.61 -3.86 7.61
CA HIS A 156 -4.49 -4.85 8.25
C HIS A 156 -5.54 -4.25 9.17
N ARG A 157 -5.19 -3.25 9.96
CA ARG A 157 -6.11 -2.52 10.87
C ARG A 157 -6.97 -3.41 11.75
N GLY A 158 -6.38 -4.50 12.25
CA GLY A 158 -7.04 -5.47 13.11
C GLY A 158 -7.72 -6.63 12.37
N GLU A 159 -7.59 -6.68 11.04
CA GLU A 159 -8.20 -7.72 10.21
C GLU A 159 -7.15 -8.63 9.56
N PRO A 160 -7.35 -9.97 9.58
CA PRO A 160 -6.43 -10.91 8.95
C PRO A 160 -6.29 -10.71 7.44
N VAL A 161 -7.34 -10.24 6.78
CA VAL A 161 -7.33 -9.82 5.38
C VAL A 161 -7.52 -8.34 5.35
N PRO A 162 -6.56 -7.58 4.82
CA PRO A 162 -6.73 -6.14 4.68
C PRO A 162 -7.96 -5.81 3.84
N ASN A 163 -8.64 -4.71 4.17
CA ASN A 163 -9.69 -4.18 3.33
C ASN A 163 -9.12 -3.74 1.96
N GLN A 164 -9.99 -3.74 0.95
CA GLN A 164 -9.65 -3.26 -0.40
C GLN A 164 -8.46 -3.96 -1.06
N VAL A 165 -8.22 -5.23 -0.71
CA VAL A 165 -7.39 -6.11 -1.55
C VAL A 165 -8.14 -6.40 -2.86
N TRP A 166 -7.41 -6.72 -3.91
CA TRP A 166 -8.02 -7.06 -5.19
C TRP A 166 -7.51 -8.40 -5.72
N PHE A 167 -8.31 -8.99 -6.59
CA PHE A 167 -8.03 -10.22 -7.32
C PHE A 167 -8.20 -9.96 -8.81
N LYS A 168 -7.49 -10.70 -9.63
CA LYS A 168 -7.71 -10.68 -11.07
C LYS A 168 -9.17 -11.07 -11.35
N GLN A 169 -9.82 -10.30 -12.19
CA GLN A 169 -11.18 -10.60 -12.60
C GLN A 169 -11.15 -11.49 -13.84
N PRO A 170 -12.05 -12.47 -13.94
CA PRO A 170 -12.20 -13.26 -15.15
C PRO A 170 -12.67 -12.36 -16.29
N ASP A 171 -12.32 -12.74 -17.51
CA ASP A 171 -12.87 -12.12 -18.69
C ASP A 171 -14.39 -12.28 -18.69
N ARG A 172 -15.08 -11.24 -19.15
CA ARG A 172 -16.54 -11.32 -19.26
C ARG A 172 -16.91 -12.30 -20.39
N PRO A 173 -17.86 -13.20 -20.13
CA PRO A 173 -18.18 -14.24 -21.09
C PRO A 173 -18.78 -13.64 -22.37
N ASN A 174 -18.47 -14.27 -23.50
CA ASN A 174 -19.24 -14.10 -24.71
C ASN A 174 -20.67 -14.60 -24.46
N ALA A 175 -21.66 -13.82 -24.80
CA ALA A 175 -23.03 -14.26 -24.63
C ALA A 175 -23.37 -15.27 -25.71
N THR A 176 -23.85 -16.42 -25.28
CA THR A 176 -24.50 -17.41 -26.14
C THR A 176 -26.03 -17.30 -26.07
N SER A 177 -26.53 -16.22 -25.45
CA SER A 177 -27.96 -16.05 -25.12
C SER A 177 -28.54 -14.80 -25.78
N LEU A 178 -29.89 -14.69 -25.72
CA LEU A 178 -30.71 -13.58 -26.23
C LEU A 178 -30.28 -12.18 -25.72
N LEU A 179 -29.52 -12.11 -24.64
CA LEU A 179 -29.08 -10.85 -24.01
C LEU A 179 -27.80 -10.22 -24.62
N GLY A 180 -27.23 -10.83 -25.66
CA GLY A 180 -26.07 -10.31 -26.37
C GLY A 180 -24.71 -10.66 -25.72
N ASP A 181 -23.63 -10.30 -26.40
CA ASP A 181 -22.26 -10.56 -25.98
C ASP A 181 -21.80 -9.54 -24.93
N LEU A 182 -21.28 -10.01 -23.80
CA LEU A 182 -20.73 -9.18 -22.72
C LEU A 182 -19.21 -9.01 -22.81
N ALA A 183 -18.56 -9.70 -23.76
CA ALA A 183 -17.10 -9.62 -23.90
C ALA A 183 -16.67 -8.17 -24.18
N GLY A 184 -15.65 -7.73 -23.47
CA GLY A 184 -15.13 -6.38 -23.59
C GLY A 184 -16.06 -5.24 -23.13
N GLN A 185 -17.23 -5.54 -22.59
CA GLN A 185 -18.10 -4.53 -22.00
C GLN A 185 -17.63 -4.11 -20.61
N ASN A 186 -17.80 -2.84 -20.30
CA ASN A 186 -17.54 -2.30 -18.96
C ASN A 186 -18.56 -2.80 -17.95
N ALA A 187 -18.14 -2.89 -16.68
CA ALA A 187 -19.02 -3.20 -15.57
C ALA A 187 -18.62 -2.39 -14.33
N PRO A 188 -19.59 -1.88 -13.54
CA PRO A 188 -19.28 -1.27 -12.26
C PRO A 188 -18.51 -2.23 -11.37
N SER A 189 -17.43 -1.73 -10.76
CA SER A 189 -16.60 -2.50 -9.83
C SER A 189 -16.18 -1.60 -8.66
N PRO A 190 -16.10 -2.12 -7.43
CA PRO A 190 -15.55 -1.37 -6.30
C PRO A 190 -14.12 -0.86 -6.53
N THR A 191 -13.33 -1.56 -7.33
CA THR A 191 -11.95 -1.16 -7.65
C THR A 191 -11.85 0.12 -8.48
N VAL A 192 -12.93 0.50 -9.17
CA VAL A 192 -13.03 1.72 -9.98
C VAL A 192 -14.17 2.62 -9.51
N ALA A 193 -14.42 2.68 -8.21
CA ALA A 193 -15.43 3.53 -7.57
C ALA A 193 -16.87 3.30 -8.10
N LEU A 194 -17.21 2.06 -8.46
CA LEU A 194 -18.48 1.66 -9.06
C LEU A 194 -18.83 2.39 -10.38
N SER A 195 -17.82 2.98 -11.03
CA SER A 195 -17.98 3.57 -12.35
C SER A 195 -18.11 2.48 -13.43
N SER A 196 -18.79 2.77 -14.53
CA SER A 196 -18.85 1.88 -15.69
C SER A 196 -17.55 1.95 -16.49
N LEU A 197 -16.52 1.29 -15.97
CA LEU A 197 -15.17 1.19 -16.52
C LEU A 197 -14.77 -0.28 -16.67
N PRO A 198 -13.67 -0.60 -17.34
CA PRO A 198 -13.18 -1.97 -17.41
C PRO A 198 -13.01 -2.59 -16.03
N ASN A 199 -13.44 -3.81 -15.85
CA ASN A 199 -13.53 -4.47 -14.54
C ASN A 199 -12.18 -4.95 -13.98
N ASP A 200 -11.13 -5.03 -14.79
CA ASP A 200 -9.79 -5.51 -14.38
C ASP A 200 -8.67 -4.55 -14.81
N VAL A 201 -8.77 -3.31 -14.37
CA VAL A 201 -7.74 -2.30 -14.67
C VAL A 201 -6.49 -2.47 -13.80
N LEU A 202 -6.61 -3.08 -12.62
CA LEU A 202 -5.49 -3.17 -11.67
C LEU A 202 -4.47 -4.21 -12.11
N SER A 203 -4.86 -5.30 -12.78
CA SER A 203 -3.94 -6.28 -13.35
C SER A 203 -2.97 -5.60 -14.33
N ASP A 204 -3.47 -4.75 -15.21
CA ASP A 204 -2.66 -4.06 -16.21
C ASP A 204 -1.60 -3.16 -15.58
N TYR A 205 -1.94 -2.43 -14.53
CA TYR A 205 -1.09 -1.36 -14.01
C TYR A 205 -0.39 -1.68 -12.69
N LEU A 206 -1.00 -2.47 -11.83
CA LEU A 206 -0.44 -2.81 -10.52
C LEU A 206 0.18 -4.22 -10.48
N LYS A 207 0.29 -4.91 -11.63
CA LYS A 207 0.98 -6.18 -11.79
C LYS A 207 1.77 -6.23 -13.10
N ASP A 208 1.10 -6.14 -14.25
CA ASP A 208 1.69 -6.40 -15.56
C ASP A 208 2.47 -5.21 -16.15
N ALA A 209 2.56 -4.11 -15.44
CA ALA A 209 3.36 -2.92 -15.74
C ALA A 209 3.07 -2.29 -17.12
N LYS A 210 1.84 -2.41 -17.63
CA LYS A 210 1.46 -1.77 -18.89
C LYS A 210 1.62 -0.25 -18.82
N PRO A 211 1.91 0.43 -19.95
CA PRO A 211 2.03 1.87 -20.01
C PRO A 211 0.70 2.56 -19.60
N ILE A 212 0.80 3.52 -18.67
CA ILE A 212 -0.36 4.27 -18.18
C ILE A 212 -0.69 5.44 -19.11
N ARG A 213 0.35 6.05 -19.73
CA ARG A 213 0.17 7.23 -20.57
C ARG A 213 -0.55 6.87 -21.85
N VAL A 214 -1.71 7.48 -22.08
CA VAL A 214 -2.55 7.26 -23.27
C VAL A 214 -2.60 8.48 -24.20
N ASN A 215 -2.12 9.66 -23.75
CA ASN A 215 -2.07 10.85 -24.57
C ASN A 215 -0.71 10.97 -25.28
N GLY A 216 -0.75 11.31 -26.57
CA GLY A 216 0.44 11.72 -27.30
C GLY A 216 0.97 13.07 -26.80
N ASN A 217 1.99 13.61 -27.50
CA ASN A 217 2.53 14.94 -27.22
C ASN A 217 1.69 16.07 -27.85
N GLU A 218 0.75 15.72 -28.72
CA GLU A 218 -0.13 16.66 -29.43
C GLU A 218 -1.48 16.75 -28.73
N ALA A 219 -2.07 17.95 -28.72
CA ALA A 219 -3.35 18.24 -28.07
C ALA A 219 -4.55 17.54 -28.73
N LEU A 220 -4.45 17.21 -30.01
CA LEU A 220 -5.49 16.53 -30.78
C LEU A 220 -4.97 15.19 -31.28
N ALA A 221 -5.75 14.13 -31.04
CA ALA A 221 -5.54 12.83 -31.68
C ALA A 221 -5.83 13.00 -33.19
N ARG A 222 -4.81 13.10 -34.00
CA ARG A 222 -4.98 13.06 -35.45
C ARG A 222 -5.12 11.62 -35.90
N PHE A 223 -6.21 11.34 -36.57
CA PHE A 223 -6.42 10.07 -37.23
C PHE A 223 -5.25 9.83 -38.23
N GLY A 224 -4.48 8.76 -38.01
CA GLY A 224 -3.35 8.42 -38.90
C GLY A 224 -2.01 9.06 -38.55
N SER A 225 -1.82 9.80 -37.46
CA SER A 225 -0.48 10.22 -37.03
C SER A 225 0.27 9.02 -36.45
N ALA A 226 1.44 8.74 -37.05
CA ALA A 226 2.32 7.69 -36.57
C ALA A 226 2.80 7.99 -35.16
N GLY A 227 2.22 7.36 -34.15
CA GLY A 227 2.72 7.50 -32.80
C GLY A 227 1.73 7.26 -31.67
N ASN A 228 0.44 7.21 -31.93
CA ASN A 228 -0.54 6.93 -30.88
C ASN A 228 -1.62 5.95 -31.36
N ASN A 229 -1.27 4.66 -31.39
CA ASN A 229 -2.23 3.59 -31.67
C ASN A 229 -3.07 3.22 -30.43
N ILE A 230 -3.28 4.15 -29.51
CA ILE A 230 -3.99 3.91 -28.26
C ILE A 230 -5.49 3.91 -28.51
N SER A 231 -6.13 2.82 -28.15
CA SER A 231 -7.58 2.66 -28.26
C SER A 231 -8.33 3.38 -27.15
N THR A 232 -9.63 3.65 -27.37
CA THR A 232 -10.54 4.15 -26.33
C THR A 232 -10.54 3.24 -25.10
N LYS A 233 -10.46 1.93 -25.29
CA LYS A 233 -10.38 0.95 -24.19
C LYS A 233 -9.14 1.16 -23.31
N GLN A 234 -7.98 1.43 -23.89
CA GLN A 234 -6.77 1.73 -23.13
C GLN A 234 -6.92 3.03 -22.32
N ALA A 235 -7.59 4.05 -22.89
CA ALA A 235 -7.92 5.27 -22.16
C ALA A 235 -8.86 5.00 -20.98
N GLU A 236 -9.89 4.15 -21.18
CA GLU A 236 -10.80 3.72 -20.12
C GLU A 236 -10.06 2.94 -19.00
N HIS A 237 -9.11 2.07 -19.34
CA HIS A 237 -8.27 1.37 -18.35
C HIS A 237 -7.46 2.36 -17.53
N THR A 238 -6.79 3.33 -18.17
CA THR A 238 -6.05 4.38 -17.46
C THR A 238 -6.96 5.22 -16.57
N TYR A 239 -8.14 5.59 -17.08
CA TYR A 239 -9.12 6.32 -16.28
C TYR A 239 -9.60 5.48 -15.07
N GLY A 240 -9.79 4.19 -15.24
CA GLY A 240 -10.11 3.27 -14.14
C GLY A 240 -9.04 3.25 -13.05
N LEU A 241 -7.76 3.26 -13.41
CA LEU A 241 -6.68 3.41 -12.42
C LEU A 241 -6.77 4.75 -11.69
N MET A 242 -7.02 5.85 -12.39
CA MET A 242 -7.17 7.18 -11.77
C MET A 242 -8.36 7.22 -10.80
N MET A 243 -9.50 6.60 -11.16
CA MET A 243 -10.66 6.47 -10.27
C MET A 243 -10.34 5.62 -9.03
N HIS A 244 -9.62 4.51 -9.20
CA HIS A 244 -9.14 3.70 -8.08
C HIS A 244 -8.26 4.52 -7.12
N MET A 245 -7.32 5.29 -7.65
CA MET A 245 -6.43 6.13 -6.85
C MET A 245 -7.20 7.23 -6.12
N SER A 246 -8.07 7.95 -6.83
CA SER A 246 -8.90 9.02 -6.27
C SER A 246 -9.74 8.53 -5.09
N GLN A 247 -10.44 7.42 -5.26
CA GLN A 247 -11.25 6.82 -4.21
C GLN A 247 -10.40 6.31 -3.04
N SER A 248 -9.29 5.64 -3.35
CA SER A 248 -8.40 5.06 -2.34
C SER A 248 -7.77 6.11 -1.44
N LEU A 249 -7.45 7.27 -1.98
CA LEU A 249 -6.83 8.38 -1.26
C LEU A 249 -7.86 9.37 -0.69
N GLY A 250 -9.13 9.27 -1.08
CA GLY A 250 -10.16 10.25 -0.68
C GLY A 250 -9.91 11.65 -1.27
N VAL A 251 -9.34 11.74 -2.47
CA VAL A 251 -8.98 13.00 -3.12
C VAL A 251 -9.59 13.08 -4.52
N ASN A 252 -9.74 14.30 -5.04
CA ASN A 252 -10.14 14.49 -6.43
C ASN A 252 -8.92 14.55 -7.38
N CYS A 253 -9.18 14.69 -8.67
CA CYS A 253 -8.15 14.67 -9.72
C CYS A 253 -7.12 15.77 -9.55
N THR A 254 -7.53 16.95 -9.05
CA THR A 254 -6.66 18.13 -8.92
C THR A 254 -5.65 18.03 -7.78
N PHE A 255 -5.75 17.00 -6.94
CA PHE A 255 -4.73 16.68 -5.96
C PHE A 255 -3.39 16.28 -6.61
N CYS A 256 -3.45 15.63 -7.78
CA CYS A 256 -2.28 15.19 -8.53
C CYS A 256 -2.10 15.87 -9.89
N HIS A 257 -3.17 16.41 -10.47
CA HIS A 257 -3.16 16.99 -11.82
C HIS A 257 -3.50 18.48 -11.81
N ASN A 258 -2.93 19.22 -12.76
CA ASN A 258 -3.31 20.61 -13.00
C ASN A 258 -4.41 20.65 -14.07
N THR A 259 -5.46 21.43 -13.84
CA THR A 259 -6.59 21.57 -14.76
C THR A 259 -6.22 22.23 -16.10
N GLN A 260 -5.13 23.00 -16.15
CA GLN A 260 -4.63 23.59 -17.39
C GLN A 260 -4.09 22.53 -18.36
N SER A 261 -3.47 21.46 -17.81
CA SER A 261 -3.01 20.31 -18.59
C SER A 261 -2.81 19.08 -17.71
N PHE A 262 -3.75 18.16 -17.74
CA PHE A 262 -3.67 16.89 -16.99
C PHE A 262 -2.47 16.03 -17.38
N GLN A 263 -1.97 16.18 -18.59
CA GLN A 263 -0.82 15.37 -19.09
C GLN A 263 0.54 15.94 -18.68
N SER A 264 0.64 17.26 -18.40
CA SER A 264 1.92 17.89 -18.08
C SER A 264 2.42 17.48 -16.70
N TRP A 265 3.69 17.09 -16.62
CA TRP A 265 4.39 16.84 -15.36
C TRP A 265 4.88 18.12 -14.72
N GLU A 266 5.30 19.10 -15.53
CA GLU A 266 5.94 20.33 -15.07
C GLU A 266 5.03 21.18 -14.19
N ILE A 267 3.75 21.27 -14.53
CA ILE A 267 2.77 22.05 -13.78
C ILE A 267 1.92 21.20 -12.82
N SER A 268 2.19 19.90 -12.72
CA SER A 268 1.47 19.02 -11.81
C SER A 268 1.90 19.24 -10.35
N PRO A 269 0.98 19.12 -9.40
CA PRO A 269 1.32 19.06 -7.98
C PRO A 269 2.33 17.94 -7.67
N PRO A 270 3.21 18.10 -6.67
CA PRO A 270 4.26 17.12 -6.34
C PRO A 270 3.70 15.74 -5.93
N GLN A 271 2.45 15.68 -5.49
CA GLN A 271 1.74 14.45 -5.17
C GLN A 271 1.66 13.48 -6.34
N ARG A 272 1.71 13.98 -7.59
CA ARG A 272 1.76 13.14 -8.80
C ARG A 272 3.03 12.27 -8.84
N ALA A 273 4.18 12.83 -8.46
CA ALA A 273 5.43 12.10 -8.39
C ALA A 273 5.39 11.04 -7.28
N THR A 274 4.88 11.39 -6.09
CA THR A 274 4.70 10.44 -5.00
C THR A 274 3.77 9.28 -5.42
N ALA A 275 2.67 9.59 -6.11
CA ALA A 275 1.74 8.58 -6.61
C ALA A 275 2.38 7.65 -7.66
N TRP A 276 3.25 8.18 -8.53
CA TRP A 276 4.00 7.38 -9.50
C TRP A 276 4.93 6.36 -8.82
N HIS A 277 5.60 6.75 -7.73
CA HIS A 277 6.36 5.82 -6.89
C HIS A 277 5.45 4.77 -6.23
N GLY A 278 4.26 5.17 -5.77
CA GLY A 278 3.28 4.25 -5.19
C GLY A 278 2.77 3.18 -6.17
N ILE A 279 2.56 3.53 -7.44
CA ILE A 279 2.20 2.56 -8.50
C ILE A 279 3.31 1.52 -8.67
N ARG A 280 4.56 1.95 -8.71
CA ARG A 280 5.72 1.06 -8.87
C ARG A 280 5.91 0.17 -7.65
N MET A 281 5.75 0.73 -6.44
CA MET A 281 5.76 -0.03 -5.20
C MET A 281 4.68 -1.12 -5.21
N ALA A 282 3.44 -0.79 -5.56
CA ALA A 282 2.36 -1.78 -5.61
C ALA A 282 2.65 -2.93 -6.60
N ARG A 283 3.28 -2.64 -7.76
CA ARG A 283 3.74 -3.68 -8.71
C ARG A 283 4.75 -4.61 -8.07
N ASP A 284 5.78 -4.05 -7.48
CA ASP A 284 6.85 -4.75 -6.80
C ASP A 284 6.26 -5.68 -5.72
N LEU A 285 5.43 -5.16 -4.82
CA LEU A 285 4.78 -5.95 -3.79
C LEU A 285 3.92 -7.09 -4.36
N ASN A 286 3.17 -6.83 -5.42
CA ASN A 286 2.31 -7.85 -6.04
C ASN A 286 3.11 -8.92 -6.78
N THR A 287 4.22 -8.55 -7.42
CA THR A 287 5.07 -9.45 -8.19
C THR A 287 5.96 -10.29 -7.27
N ASP A 288 6.67 -9.63 -6.36
CA ASP A 288 7.76 -10.27 -5.61
C ASP A 288 7.32 -10.83 -4.28
N TYR A 289 6.24 -10.31 -3.68
CA TYR A 289 5.77 -10.77 -2.37
C TYR A 289 4.45 -11.53 -2.41
N MET A 290 3.44 -11.03 -3.17
CA MET A 290 2.11 -11.66 -3.15
C MET A 290 2.00 -12.84 -4.11
N THR A 291 2.41 -12.67 -5.36
CA THR A 291 2.31 -13.73 -6.39
C THR A 291 3.03 -15.03 -5.99
N PRO A 292 4.24 -15.01 -5.41
CA PRO A 292 4.93 -16.23 -4.98
C PRO A 292 4.18 -17.04 -3.90
N LEU A 293 3.27 -16.39 -3.17
CA LEU A 293 2.45 -17.07 -2.15
C LEU A 293 1.27 -17.84 -2.73
N THR A 294 1.07 -17.86 -4.06
CA THR A 294 -0.07 -18.55 -4.69
C THR A 294 -0.17 -20.02 -4.31
N GLY A 295 0.97 -20.73 -4.18
CA GLY A 295 1.02 -22.12 -3.73
C GLY A 295 0.77 -22.31 -2.23
N THR A 296 0.96 -21.28 -1.43
CA THR A 296 0.84 -21.32 0.04
C THR A 296 -0.62 -21.14 0.50
N PHE A 297 -1.39 -20.31 -0.20
CA PHE A 297 -2.78 -20.05 0.18
C PHE A 297 -3.70 -21.22 -0.19
N PRO A 298 -4.64 -21.61 0.69
CA PRO A 298 -5.68 -22.59 0.36
C PRO A 298 -6.66 -22.03 -0.65
N GLY A 299 -7.39 -22.91 -1.35
CA GLY A 299 -8.29 -22.55 -2.44
C GLY A 299 -9.36 -21.51 -2.07
N ASN A 300 -9.93 -21.63 -0.85
CA ASN A 300 -10.95 -20.70 -0.34
C ASN A 300 -10.45 -19.28 -0.01
N ARG A 301 -9.14 -19.06 -0.15
CA ARG A 301 -8.50 -17.73 0.06
C ARG A 301 -7.99 -17.14 -1.26
N LYS A 302 -8.27 -17.78 -2.38
CA LYS A 302 -7.90 -17.34 -3.72
C LYS A 302 -9.07 -16.66 -4.43
N GLY A 303 -8.73 -15.79 -5.35
CA GLY A 303 -9.69 -15.11 -6.22
C GLY A 303 -10.32 -16.02 -7.27
N PRO A 304 -11.24 -15.49 -8.07
CA PRO A 304 -11.98 -16.25 -9.06
C PRO A 304 -11.11 -16.86 -10.17
N THR A 305 -9.91 -16.34 -10.39
CA THR A 305 -8.92 -16.89 -11.35
C THR A 305 -7.85 -17.77 -10.68
N GLY A 306 -8.02 -18.10 -9.40
CA GLY A 306 -7.06 -18.90 -8.62
C GLY A 306 -5.84 -18.13 -8.10
N ASP A 307 -5.84 -16.83 -8.24
CA ASP A 307 -4.77 -15.94 -7.79
C ASP A 307 -4.92 -15.52 -6.32
N VAL A 308 -3.83 -15.08 -5.71
CA VAL A 308 -3.84 -14.55 -4.35
C VAL A 308 -4.34 -13.11 -4.32
N ALA A 309 -4.80 -12.67 -3.15
CA ALA A 309 -5.09 -11.26 -2.87
C ALA A 309 -3.87 -10.39 -3.20
N LYS A 310 -4.12 -9.25 -3.82
CA LYS A 310 -3.09 -8.30 -4.22
C LYS A 310 -3.28 -6.94 -3.56
N VAL A 311 -2.19 -6.22 -3.42
CA VAL A 311 -2.14 -4.87 -2.83
C VAL A 311 -2.56 -3.85 -3.89
N GLY A 312 -3.47 -2.95 -3.52
CA GLY A 312 -3.82 -1.74 -4.26
C GLY A 312 -3.61 -0.49 -3.40
N CYS A 313 -3.86 0.68 -3.98
CA CYS A 313 -3.75 1.94 -3.22
C CYS A 313 -4.67 1.93 -1.99
N GLY A 314 -5.89 1.45 -2.16
CA GLY A 314 -6.89 1.36 -1.09
C GLY A 314 -6.52 0.42 0.06
N THR A 315 -5.66 -0.56 -0.18
CA THR A 315 -5.24 -1.53 0.86
C THR A 315 -4.57 -0.82 2.04
N CYS A 316 -3.74 0.20 1.77
CA CYS A 316 -3.06 0.98 2.79
C CYS A 316 -3.76 2.32 3.08
N HIS A 317 -4.23 3.03 2.04
CA HIS A 317 -4.77 4.38 2.17
C HIS A 317 -6.18 4.43 2.79
N GLN A 318 -7.07 3.52 2.40
CA GLN A 318 -8.44 3.40 2.95
C GLN A 318 -9.17 4.75 3.09
N GLY A 319 -9.12 5.55 2.02
CA GLY A 319 -9.79 6.84 1.94
C GLY A 319 -9.04 8.03 2.52
N ALA A 320 -7.80 7.86 2.94
CA ALA A 320 -6.95 8.95 3.42
C ALA A 320 -5.70 9.10 2.55
N ASN A 321 -5.39 10.33 2.13
CA ASN A 321 -4.21 10.62 1.29
C ASN A 321 -2.89 10.27 1.99
N LYS A 322 -2.87 10.28 3.32
CA LYS A 322 -1.81 9.71 4.16
C LYS A 322 -2.43 8.59 4.98
N PRO A 323 -1.99 7.32 4.81
CA PRO A 323 -2.50 6.22 5.62
C PRO A 323 -2.46 6.57 7.11
N LEU A 324 -3.51 6.21 7.85
CA LEU A 324 -3.63 6.51 9.29
C LEU A 324 -3.45 8.00 9.61
N ASN A 325 -3.86 8.90 8.69
CA ASN A 325 -3.66 10.34 8.79
C ASN A 325 -2.20 10.77 9.03
N GLY A 326 -1.25 9.95 8.58
CA GLY A 326 0.19 10.21 8.69
C GLY A 326 0.81 9.85 10.05
N ALA A 327 0.15 9.04 10.85
CA ALA A 327 0.68 8.57 12.13
C ALA A 327 1.96 7.74 11.93
N GLN A 328 3.00 8.08 12.67
CA GLN A 328 4.33 7.49 12.54
C GLN A 328 4.49 6.24 13.44
N MET A 329 3.68 5.20 13.22
CA MET A 329 3.75 3.98 14.04
C MET A 329 5.11 3.26 13.91
N ALA A 330 5.72 3.29 12.73
CA ALA A 330 6.98 2.60 12.45
C ALA A 330 8.15 3.07 13.34
N LYS A 331 8.12 4.32 13.85
CA LYS A 331 9.15 4.83 14.78
C LYS A 331 9.21 4.06 16.10
N HIS A 332 8.10 3.43 16.51
CA HIS A 332 8.02 2.62 17.72
C HIS A 332 8.42 1.16 17.49
N HIS A 333 8.69 0.80 16.22
CA HIS A 333 9.02 -0.55 15.78
C HIS A 333 10.19 -0.50 14.78
N PRO A 334 11.41 -0.11 15.25
CA PRO A 334 12.59 0.03 14.38
C PRO A 334 12.95 -1.27 13.66
N GLU A 335 12.58 -2.41 14.21
CA GLU A 335 12.74 -3.74 13.63
C GLU A 335 11.96 -3.93 12.31
N LEU A 336 11.01 -3.05 12.01
CA LEU A 336 10.24 -3.04 10.76
C LEU A 336 10.78 -2.03 9.73
N LEU A 337 11.76 -1.20 10.08
CA LEU A 337 12.29 -0.16 9.18
C LEU A 337 13.28 -0.67 8.14
N GLY A 338 13.69 -1.91 8.23
CA GLY A 338 14.58 -2.60 7.29
C GLY A 338 15.15 -3.86 7.91
N PRO A 339 15.89 -4.68 7.14
CA PRO A 339 16.64 -5.79 7.69
C PRO A 339 17.62 -5.26 8.74
N ILE A 340 17.62 -5.87 9.92
CA ILE A 340 18.64 -5.58 10.91
C ILE A 340 19.95 -6.07 10.32
N ALA A 341 20.85 -5.16 9.98
CA ALA A 341 22.19 -5.53 9.52
C ALA A 341 22.82 -6.43 10.59
N ALA A 342 23.29 -7.60 10.18
CA ALA A 342 24.12 -8.41 11.05
C ALA A 342 25.28 -7.51 11.55
N PRO A 343 25.63 -7.55 12.85
CA PRO A 343 26.77 -6.78 13.34
C PRO A 343 27.97 -7.12 12.46
N ALA A 344 28.62 -6.10 11.91
CA ALA A 344 29.84 -6.29 11.14
C ALA A 344 30.76 -7.22 11.94
N PRO A 345 31.36 -8.26 11.34
CA PRO A 345 32.28 -9.11 12.07
C PRO A 345 33.30 -8.20 12.73
N THR A 346 33.40 -8.28 14.06
CA THR A 346 34.34 -7.51 14.83
C THR A 346 35.71 -7.83 14.23
N ALA A 347 36.36 -6.84 13.63
CA ALA A 347 37.67 -7.02 13.06
C ALA A 347 38.54 -7.65 14.16
N ALA A 348 38.99 -8.88 13.92
CA ALA A 348 39.90 -9.53 14.84
C ALA A 348 41.07 -8.56 15.10
N ALA A 349 41.31 -8.25 16.38
CA ALA A 349 42.40 -7.39 16.75
C ALA A 349 43.67 -7.93 16.06
N PRO A 350 44.50 -7.08 15.43
CA PRO A 350 45.71 -7.54 14.76
C PRO A 350 46.56 -8.27 15.78
N VAL A 351 46.81 -9.55 15.55
CA VAL A 351 47.77 -10.34 16.31
C VAL A 351 49.12 -9.66 16.11
N ALA A 352 49.63 -9.06 17.16
CA ALA A 352 50.95 -8.47 17.16
C ALA A 352 51.98 -9.55 16.84
N THR A 353 52.45 -9.58 15.60
CA THR A 353 53.57 -10.42 15.19
C THR A 353 54.84 -9.81 15.83
N ALA A 354 55.37 -10.48 16.83
CA ALA A 354 56.68 -10.15 17.41
C ALA A 354 57.75 -10.23 16.31
N VAL A 355 58.25 -9.10 15.90
CA VAL A 355 59.41 -9.02 15.00
C VAL A 355 60.63 -9.39 15.82
N VAL A 356 61.15 -10.61 15.61
CA VAL A 356 62.50 -11.02 16.05
C VAL A 356 63.48 -10.28 15.16
N ALA A 357 64.22 -9.35 15.74
CA ALA A 357 65.32 -8.65 15.11
C ALA A 357 66.48 -9.63 14.92
N ALA A 358 66.77 -10.01 13.70
CA ALA A 358 68.03 -10.67 13.31
C ALA A 358 68.96 -9.59 12.79
N SER A 359 69.99 -9.29 13.64
CA SER A 359 71.15 -8.52 13.28
C SER A 359 72.04 -9.32 12.32
N THR A 360 72.27 -8.81 11.12
CA THR A 360 73.42 -9.20 10.30
C THR A 360 74.09 -7.98 9.71
N THR A 361 75.35 -7.85 10.08
CA THR A 361 76.36 -6.92 9.64
C THR A 361 76.78 -7.16 8.18
N GLY A 362 77.03 -6.05 7.47
CA GLY A 362 78.13 -5.89 6.49
C GLY A 362 77.83 -6.29 5.04
N ASN A 363 77.90 -5.47 4.08
CA ASN A 363 79.09 -5.03 3.42
C ASN A 363 78.77 -4.13 2.20
N ALA A 364 79.72 -3.27 1.95
CA ALA A 364 79.71 -2.25 0.90
C ALA A 364 79.85 -2.83 -0.52
N GLY A 365 79.40 -2.08 -1.53
CA GLY A 365 79.74 -2.35 -2.92
C GLY A 365 79.02 -1.39 -3.88
N ALA A 366 79.81 -0.52 -4.42
CA ALA A 366 79.58 0.61 -5.31
C ALA A 366 79.18 0.29 -6.74
N THR A 367 78.81 1.39 -7.44
CA THR A 367 78.87 1.67 -8.93
C THR A 367 77.58 1.40 -9.69
N ALA A 368 77.08 2.43 -10.19
CA ALA A 368 77.22 3.29 -11.35
C ALA A 368 76.31 3.02 -12.56
N ALA A 369 75.64 4.07 -12.97
CA ALA A 369 75.45 4.56 -14.31
C ALA A 369 74.47 3.85 -15.27
N GLY A 370 73.63 4.67 -15.90
CA GLY A 370 73.27 4.56 -17.31
C GLY A 370 71.84 4.69 -17.72
N SER A 371 71.45 5.91 -17.98
CA SER A 371 70.65 6.45 -19.10
C SER A 371 69.92 5.48 -20.05
N LYS A 372 68.67 5.63 -20.25
CA LYS A 372 67.97 6.31 -21.35
C LYS A 372 66.50 6.36 -21.11
#